data_42361ef9aaa7044a37806b5f47713f27
#
_entry.id   42361ef9aaa7044a37806b5f47713f27
#
_cell.length_a   1.000
_cell.length_b   1.000
_cell.length_c   1.000
_cell.angle_alpha   90.00
_cell.angle_beta   90.00
_cell.angle_gamma   90.00
#
_symmetry.space_group_name_H-M   'P 1'
#
loop_
_entity.id
_entity.type
_entity.pdbx_description
1 polymer ?
#
loop_
_entity_poly.entity_id
_entity_poly.type
_entity_poly.pdbx_seq_one_letter_code
_entity_poly.pdbx_strand_id
1 'polypeptide(L)'
;MKGEKLSLLQRCIKWREANIKEKQFILILSFLVGIFTAFAALILKFFIHQIQNFLTDNFNATEANYLYLVYPVVGIFLAGWFVRNIVKDDISHGVTKILYAISRRQGRIKRHNIWSSTIASAITIGFGGSVGAEAPIVLTGSAIGSNLGSVFKMEHRTLMLLVGCGAAGAIAGIFKAPIAGLVFTLEVLMIDLTMSSLLPLLISAVTAATVSYIITGTEAMFKFHLDQAFELERIPFVILLGIFCGLISLYFTRAMNSVEGVFGKLNNPYKKLAFGGVMLSILIFLFPPLYGEGYDTINLLLNGTSAAEWDTVMNNSMFYGYGNLLLVYLMLIILLKVFASSATNGGGGCGGIFAPSLYLGCIAGFVFSHFSNDFAFSAYLPEKNFALMGMAGVMSGVMHAPLTGVFLIAELTGGYDLFLPLMIVSVSSYLTIIAFEPHSIYSMRLAKKGQLLTHHKDKAVLTLMKMENVVEKDFVVVHPEMDLGELVKAIAASHRNVFPATDKKTGELLGIVLLDDIRNIMFRQELYHRFTVNKLMTSAPAKIFDTDGMEQVMQTFDDTKAWNLPVVDEEGRYQGFVSKSKIFNSYRQVLVHFSED
;
A
#
# COMPACT_ATOMS: atom_id res chain seq x y z
N MET A 1 37.21 -0.86 34.93
CA MET A 1 36.06 -0.76 34.01
C MET A 1 36.22 0.51 33.19
N LYS A 2 36.68 0.39 31.92
CA LYS A 2 36.78 1.54 31.01
C LYS A 2 35.35 1.91 30.60
N GLY A 3 34.90 3.12 31.01
CA GLY A 3 33.61 3.64 30.58
C GLY A 3 33.60 3.84 29.07
N GLU A 4 32.82 3.00 28.35
CA GLU A 4 32.52 3.24 26.93
C GLU A 4 31.94 4.64 26.76
N LYS A 5 32.61 5.47 26.00
CA LYS A 5 32.11 6.81 25.62
C LYS A 5 30.87 6.61 24.77
N LEU A 6 29.69 6.78 25.37
CA LEU A 6 28.40 6.75 24.68
C LEU A 6 28.45 7.70 23.47
N SER A 7 28.02 7.23 22.31
CA SER A 7 27.88 8.06 21.11
C SER A 7 26.92 9.24 21.38
N LEU A 8 27.05 10.34 20.65
CA LEU A 8 26.14 11.50 20.78
C LEU A 8 24.66 11.07 20.68
N LEU A 9 24.36 10.17 19.75
CA LEU A 9 23.00 9.63 19.57
C LEU A 9 22.51 8.88 20.83
N GLN A 10 23.36 8.04 21.43
CA GLN A 10 23.01 7.32 22.67
C GLN A 10 22.79 8.25 23.86
N ARG A 11 23.51 9.36 23.93
CA ARG A 11 23.28 10.40 24.94
C ARG A 11 21.94 11.10 24.72
N CYS A 12 21.61 11.45 23.47
CA CYS A 12 20.33 12.05 23.12
C CYS A 12 19.14 11.12 23.45
N ILE A 13 19.26 9.81 23.14
CA ILE A 13 18.21 8.83 23.45
C ILE A 13 18.00 8.73 24.96
N LYS A 14 19.08 8.59 25.76
CA LYS A 14 18.98 8.51 27.22
C LYS A 14 18.41 9.80 27.83
N TRP A 15 18.83 10.98 27.32
CA TRP A 15 18.30 12.26 27.78
C TRP A 15 16.80 12.37 27.50
N ARG A 16 16.37 11.94 26.28
CA ARG A 16 14.97 11.91 25.87
C ARG A 16 14.14 11.01 26.79
N GLU A 17 14.58 9.77 27.04
CA GLU A 17 13.90 8.81 27.90
C GLU A 17 13.70 9.33 29.33
N ALA A 18 14.67 10.12 29.84
CA ALA A 18 14.60 10.70 31.16
C ALA A 18 13.69 11.94 31.28
N ASN A 19 13.54 12.73 30.19
CA ASN A 19 12.93 14.06 30.28
C ASN A 19 11.61 14.21 29.48
N ILE A 20 11.32 13.34 28.49
CA ILE A 20 10.17 13.51 27.60
C ILE A 20 9.30 12.25 27.63
N LYS A 21 8.00 12.42 27.93
CA LYS A 21 7.03 11.31 27.86
C LYS A 21 6.89 10.81 26.41
N GLU A 22 6.69 9.53 26.23
CA GLU A 22 6.64 8.90 24.91
C GLU A 22 5.60 9.53 23.98
N LYS A 23 4.38 9.79 24.48
CA LYS A 23 3.32 10.45 23.70
C LYS A 23 3.74 11.83 23.18
N GLN A 24 4.42 12.64 24.00
CA GLN A 24 4.92 13.95 23.58
C GLN A 24 6.04 13.84 22.53
N PHE A 25 6.89 12.83 22.68
CA PHE A 25 7.98 12.61 21.73
C PHE A 25 7.47 12.16 20.37
N ILE A 26 6.41 11.35 20.32
CA ILE A 26 5.74 10.96 19.06
C ILE A 26 5.23 12.21 18.31
N LEU A 27 4.64 13.18 19.01
CA LEU A 27 4.18 14.43 18.38
C LEU A 27 5.35 15.26 17.81
N ILE A 28 6.47 15.33 18.54
CA ILE A 28 7.69 16.00 18.06
C ILE A 28 8.24 15.28 16.80
N LEU A 29 8.29 13.96 16.83
CA LEU A 29 8.72 13.18 15.66
C LEU A 29 7.78 13.38 14.46
N SER A 30 6.46 13.42 14.69
CA SER A 30 5.48 13.65 13.64
C SER A 30 5.63 15.03 12.99
N PHE A 31 5.90 16.06 13.79
CA PHE A 31 6.22 17.40 13.31
C PHE A 31 7.48 17.40 12.43
N LEU A 32 8.57 16.75 12.88
CA LEU A 32 9.81 16.63 12.11
C LEU A 32 9.60 15.83 10.82
N VAL A 33 8.85 14.74 10.87
CA VAL A 33 8.47 13.96 9.68
C VAL A 33 7.72 14.86 8.69
N GLY A 34 6.77 15.67 9.16
CA GLY A 34 6.04 16.63 8.31
C GLY A 34 6.97 17.61 7.59
N ILE A 35 7.94 18.18 8.28
CA ILE A 35 8.93 19.09 7.69
C ILE A 35 9.75 18.38 6.61
N PHE A 36 10.35 17.22 6.94
CA PHE A 36 11.23 16.51 5.99
C PHE A 36 10.46 15.99 4.77
N THR A 37 9.23 15.55 4.95
CA THR A 37 8.39 15.10 3.83
C THR A 37 7.96 16.25 2.93
N ALA A 38 7.67 17.43 3.48
CA ALA A 38 7.40 18.62 2.69
C ALA A 38 8.59 19.01 1.80
N PHE A 39 9.79 19.05 2.37
CA PHE A 39 10.99 19.31 1.57
C PHE A 39 11.21 18.26 0.48
N ALA A 40 11.01 16.98 0.78
CA ALA A 40 11.12 15.92 -0.21
C ALA A 40 10.10 16.09 -1.36
N ALA A 41 8.85 16.48 -1.05
CA ALA A 41 7.81 16.73 -2.03
C ALA A 41 8.13 17.95 -2.92
N LEU A 42 8.61 19.04 -2.33
CA LEU A 42 9.02 20.24 -3.05
C LEU A 42 10.21 20.00 -3.98
N ILE A 43 11.21 19.26 -3.49
CA ILE A 43 12.39 18.86 -4.28
C ILE A 43 11.95 18.01 -5.48
N LEU A 44 11.06 17.05 -5.28
CA LEU A 44 10.54 16.20 -6.35
C LEU A 44 9.84 17.03 -7.43
N LYS A 45 8.90 17.89 -7.04
CA LYS A 45 8.18 18.79 -7.97
C LYS A 45 9.13 19.73 -8.73
N PHE A 46 10.08 20.31 -8.01
CA PHE A 46 11.07 21.18 -8.61
C PHE A 46 11.87 20.48 -9.72
N PHE A 47 12.37 19.27 -9.46
CA PHE A 47 13.14 18.53 -10.47
C PHE A 47 12.27 18.08 -11.64
N ILE A 48 11.04 17.62 -11.41
CA ILE A 48 10.11 17.27 -12.50
C ILE A 48 9.91 18.48 -13.41
N HIS A 49 9.56 19.63 -12.83
CA HIS A 49 9.27 20.85 -13.58
C HIS A 49 10.49 21.38 -14.34
N GLN A 50 11.69 21.38 -13.73
CA GLN A 50 12.93 21.80 -14.39
C GLN A 50 13.26 20.91 -15.59
N ILE A 51 13.12 19.58 -15.44
CA ILE A 51 13.38 18.65 -16.54
C ILE A 51 12.35 18.85 -17.67
N GLN A 52 11.07 18.96 -17.33
CA GLN A 52 10.00 19.17 -18.32
C GLN A 52 10.22 20.46 -19.10
N ASN A 53 10.40 21.59 -18.41
CA ASN A 53 10.63 22.88 -19.07
C ASN A 53 11.86 22.84 -19.98
N PHE A 54 12.98 22.29 -19.51
CA PHE A 54 14.20 22.15 -20.33
C PHE A 54 13.97 21.37 -21.62
N LEU A 55 13.09 20.37 -21.59
CA LEU A 55 12.82 19.50 -22.74
C LEU A 55 11.73 20.05 -23.67
N THR A 56 10.77 20.84 -23.18
CA THR A 56 9.55 21.21 -23.91
C THR A 56 9.41 22.71 -24.23
N ASP A 57 10.24 23.59 -23.67
CA ASP A 57 10.14 25.05 -23.84
C ASP A 57 10.16 25.54 -25.31
N ASN A 58 10.70 24.75 -26.24
CA ASN A 58 10.83 25.12 -27.65
C ASN A 58 9.84 24.39 -28.57
N PHE A 59 8.76 23.82 -28.03
CA PHE A 59 7.79 23.08 -28.85
C PHE A 59 6.81 24.02 -29.56
N ASN A 60 6.65 23.81 -30.87
CA ASN A 60 5.63 24.52 -31.66
C ASN A 60 4.25 23.90 -31.43
N ALA A 61 3.27 24.69 -31.02
CA ALA A 61 1.91 24.21 -30.73
C ALA A 61 1.17 23.62 -31.94
N THR A 62 1.54 24.03 -33.15
CA THR A 62 0.82 23.72 -34.41
C THR A 62 1.31 22.45 -35.11
N GLU A 63 2.47 21.91 -34.74
CA GLU A 63 3.09 20.79 -35.44
C GLU A 63 3.32 19.60 -34.49
N ALA A 64 3.20 18.36 -35.03
CA ALA A 64 3.55 17.16 -34.28
C ALA A 64 5.04 17.13 -33.98
N ASN A 65 5.40 16.97 -32.70
CA ASN A 65 6.79 17.02 -32.27
C ASN A 65 7.42 15.62 -32.18
N TYR A 66 8.38 15.34 -33.07
CA TYR A 66 9.07 14.04 -33.12
C TYR A 66 9.92 13.75 -31.88
N LEU A 67 10.27 14.74 -31.06
CA LEU A 67 11.01 14.53 -29.80
C LEU A 67 10.21 13.74 -28.78
N TYR A 68 8.88 13.73 -28.87
CA TYR A 68 8.01 12.84 -28.09
C TYR A 68 8.29 11.33 -28.33
N LEU A 69 8.90 10.97 -29.47
CA LEU A 69 9.32 9.59 -29.73
C LEU A 69 10.60 9.21 -28.97
N VAL A 70 11.42 10.17 -28.59
CA VAL A 70 12.75 9.93 -28.00
C VAL A 70 12.76 10.12 -26.48
N TYR A 71 12.20 11.21 -25.99
CA TYR A 71 12.27 11.60 -24.58
C TYR A 71 11.77 10.51 -23.62
N PRO A 72 10.60 9.88 -23.83
CA PRO A 72 10.11 8.86 -22.90
C PRO A 72 11.02 7.62 -22.84
N VAL A 73 11.61 7.21 -23.97
CA VAL A 73 12.55 6.08 -24.01
C VAL A 73 13.80 6.40 -23.20
N VAL A 74 14.36 7.60 -23.38
CA VAL A 74 15.55 8.06 -22.64
C VAL A 74 15.25 8.13 -21.15
N GLY A 75 14.09 8.68 -20.75
CA GLY A 75 13.67 8.79 -19.36
C GLY A 75 13.54 7.43 -18.67
N ILE A 76 12.83 6.48 -19.29
CA ILE A 76 12.69 5.12 -18.76
C ILE A 76 14.04 4.41 -18.70
N PHE A 77 14.90 4.60 -19.71
CA PHE A 77 16.24 4.03 -19.71
C PHE A 77 17.10 4.55 -18.55
N LEU A 78 17.16 5.88 -18.38
CA LEU A 78 17.93 6.50 -17.30
C LEU A 78 17.42 6.10 -15.92
N ALA A 79 16.09 6.12 -15.70
CA ALA A 79 15.49 5.68 -14.45
C ALA A 79 15.75 4.20 -14.19
N GLY A 80 15.57 3.33 -15.18
CA GLY A 80 15.83 1.90 -15.06
C GLY A 80 17.31 1.57 -14.85
N TRP A 81 18.24 2.32 -15.48
CA TRP A 81 19.67 2.22 -15.25
C TRP A 81 20.05 2.62 -13.82
N PHE A 82 19.52 3.76 -13.36
CA PHE A 82 19.70 4.25 -11.98
C PHE A 82 19.24 3.22 -10.95
N VAL A 83 18.04 2.67 -11.12
CA VAL A 83 17.48 1.67 -10.20
C VAL A 83 18.34 0.40 -10.16
N ARG A 84 18.80 -0.10 -11.32
CA ARG A 84 19.56 -1.35 -11.40
C ARG A 84 21.00 -1.24 -10.92
N ASN A 85 21.68 -0.14 -11.27
CA ASN A 85 23.12 -0.03 -11.01
C ASN A 85 23.44 0.66 -9.68
N ILE A 86 22.63 1.66 -9.29
CA ILE A 86 22.88 2.46 -8.09
C ILE A 86 22.05 1.96 -6.91
N VAL A 87 20.72 1.84 -7.08
CA VAL A 87 19.82 1.45 -6.00
C VAL A 87 19.88 -0.04 -5.70
N LYS A 88 19.95 -0.88 -6.74
CA LYS A 88 20.01 -2.35 -6.68
C LYS A 88 18.85 -2.97 -5.88
N ASP A 89 17.69 -2.32 -5.88
CA ASP A 89 16.46 -2.78 -5.25
C ASP A 89 15.27 -2.38 -6.13
N ASP A 90 14.18 -3.13 -6.05
CA ASP A 90 12.94 -2.74 -6.71
C ASP A 90 12.30 -1.57 -5.95
N ILE A 91 12.03 -0.46 -6.61
CA ILE A 91 11.33 0.73 -6.07
C ILE A 91 10.01 1.01 -6.76
N SER A 92 9.58 0.14 -7.68
CA SER A 92 8.27 0.23 -8.33
C SER A 92 7.14 0.03 -7.31
N HIS A 93 5.94 0.55 -7.61
CA HIS A 93 4.72 0.35 -6.82
C HIS A 93 4.84 0.79 -5.35
N GLY A 94 5.26 2.03 -5.10
CA GLY A 94 5.57 2.57 -3.77
C GLY A 94 4.51 2.28 -2.70
N VAL A 95 3.21 2.53 -2.96
CA VAL A 95 2.12 2.29 -2.00
C VAL A 95 2.01 0.81 -1.62
N THR A 96 2.09 -0.11 -2.59
CA THR A 96 2.07 -1.55 -2.31
C THR A 96 3.22 -1.99 -1.40
N LYS A 97 4.41 -1.35 -1.53
CA LYS A 97 5.56 -1.63 -0.65
C LYS A 97 5.36 -1.13 0.76
N ILE A 98 4.70 0.01 0.93
CA ILE A 98 4.35 0.53 2.26
C ILE A 98 3.36 -0.44 2.92
N LEU A 99 2.31 -0.85 2.21
CA LEU A 99 1.37 -1.88 2.69
C LEU A 99 2.09 -3.18 3.08
N TYR A 100 3.05 -3.63 2.29
CA TYR A 100 3.88 -4.79 2.63
C TYR A 100 4.75 -4.55 3.86
N ALA A 101 5.35 -3.37 4.01
CA ALA A 101 6.15 -3.01 5.18
C ALA A 101 5.31 -2.96 6.46
N ILE A 102 4.09 -2.42 6.39
CA ILE A 102 3.12 -2.43 7.50
C ILE A 102 2.72 -3.88 7.83
N SER A 103 2.35 -4.67 6.83
CA SER A 103 1.80 -6.01 7.02
C SER A 103 2.83 -7.06 7.43
N ARG A 104 4.09 -6.98 6.96
CA ARG A 104 5.08 -8.06 7.11
C ARG A 104 6.42 -7.64 7.69
N ARG A 105 6.75 -6.34 7.72
CA ARG A 105 8.05 -5.82 8.16
C ARG A 105 7.95 -4.89 9.37
N GLN A 106 6.85 -4.90 10.08
CA GLN A 106 6.66 -4.09 11.29
C GLN A 106 6.98 -2.61 11.08
N GLY A 107 6.60 -2.05 9.91
CA GLY A 107 6.84 -0.67 9.55
C GLY A 107 8.29 -0.33 9.13
N ARG A 108 9.18 -1.30 8.97
CA ARG A 108 10.57 -1.04 8.56
C ARG A 108 10.71 -0.92 7.05
N ILE A 109 11.15 0.26 6.61
CA ILE A 109 11.42 0.59 5.20
C ILE A 109 12.91 0.85 5.02
N LYS A 110 13.51 0.31 3.93
CA LYS A 110 14.95 0.47 3.63
C LYS A 110 15.32 1.95 3.46
N ARG A 111 16.47 2.36 3.99
CA ARG A 111 16.94 3.76 4.02
C ARG A 111 17.06 4.42 2.66
N HIS A 112 17.49 3.68 1.62
CA HIS A 112 17.65 4.27 0.29
C HIS A 112 16.33 4.83 -0.28
N ASN A 113 15.14 4.33 0.15
CA ASN A 113 13.85 4.86 -0.30
C ASN A 113 13.60 6.32 0.10
N ILE A 114 14.39 6.89 1.02
CA ILE A 114 14.33 8.32 1.38
C ILE A 114 14.67 9.22 0.18
N TRP A 115 15.51 8.76 -0.75
CA TRP A 115 15.98 9.54 -1.89
C TRP A 115 15.81 8.84 -3.24
N SER A 116 15.91 7.50 -3.28
CA SER A 116 15.96 6.74 -4.53
C SER A 116 14.65 6.82 -5.32
N SER A 117 13.52 6.77 -4.63
CA SER A 117 12.19 6.85 -5.23
C SER A 117 11.95 8.24 -5.84
N THR A 118 12.35 9.29 -5.15
CA THR A 118 12.25 10.69 -5.61
C THR A 118 13.08 10.92 -6.88
N ILE A 119 14.34 10.48 -6.90
CA ILE A 119 15.23 10.67 -8.06
C ILE A 119 14.72 9.90 -9.28
N ALA A 120 14.40 8.61 -9.12
CA ALA A 120 13.92 7.79 -10.22
C ALA A 120 12.61 8.32 -10.81
N SER A 121 11.71 8.81 -9.95
CA SER A 121 10.44 9.38 -10.37
C SER A 121 10.61 10.73 -11.08
N ALA A 122 11.49 11.62 -10.57
CA ALA A 122 11.79 12.89 -11.23
C ALA A 122 12.30 12.70 -12.66
N ILE A 123 13.22 11.73 -12.86
CA ILE A 123 13.71 11.38 -14.20
C ILE A 123 12.57 10.80 -15.05
N THR A 124 11.81 9.83 -14.53
CA THR A 124 10.74 9.17 -15.30
C THR A 124 9.70 10.17 -15.78
N ILE A 125 9.16 10.99 -14.87
CA ILE A 125 8.06 11.93 -15.16
C ILE A 125 8.58 13.12 -15.95
N GLY A 126 9.74 13.66 -15.59
CA GLY A 126 10.36 14.79 -16.27
C GLY A 126 10.61 14.54 -17.77
N PHE A 127 10.99 13.31 -18.13
CA PHE A 127 11.14 12.89 -19.52
C PHE A 127 9.83 12.37 -20.17
N GLY A 128 8.69 12.59 -19.55
CA GLY A 128 7.37 12.29 -20.11
C GLY A 128 6.79 10.93 -19.78
N GLY A 129 7.32 10.24 -18.79
CA GLY A 129 6.66 9.03 -18.28
C GLY A 129 5.24 9.31 -17.81
N SER A 130 4.26 8.55 -18.31
CA SER A 130 2.82 8.77 -18.12
C SER A 130 2.32 8.24 -16.77
N VAL A 131 2.87 8.76 -15.68
CA VAL A 131 2.64 8.31 -14.28
C VAL A 131 2.71 9.51 -13.34
N GLY A 132 2.30 9.34 -12.08
CA GLY A 132 2.27 10.40 -11.07
C GLY A 132 3.42 10.32 -10.06
N ALA A 133 3.74 11.46 -9.46
CA ALA A 133 4.77 11.61 -8.43
C ALA A 133 4.33 11.15 -7.03
N GLU A 134 3.04 10.91 -6.80
CA GLU A 134 2.45 10.71 -5.47
C GLU A 134 2.92 9.41 -4.82
N ALA A 135 2.86 8.29 -5.52
CA ALA A 135 3.30 7.02 -4.95
C ALA A 135 4.80 7.00 -4.59
N PRO A 136 5.71 7.54 -5.43
CA PRO A 136 7.10 7.76 -5.05
C PRO A 136 7.29 8.65 -3.82
N ILE A 137 6.58 9.78 -3.73
CA ILE A 137 6.74 10.67 -2.58
C ILE A 137 6.15 10.09 -1.30
N VAL A 138 5.03 9.36 -1.40
CA VAL A 138 4.44 8.63 -0.25
C VAL A 138 5.41 7.57 0.25
N LEU A 139 6.11 6.83 -0.64
CA LEU A 139 7.15 5.89 -0.25
C LEU A 139 8.34 6.60 0.42
N THR A 140 8.78 7.73 -0.13
CA THR A 140 9.84 8.56 0.44
C THR A 140 9.46 9.09 1.83
N GLY A 141 8.28 9.67 2.00
CA GLY A 141 7.79 10.16 3.28
C GLY A 141 7.66 9.04 4.31
N SER A 142 7.08 7.91 3.93
CA SER A 142 6.98 6.72 4.78
C SER A 142 8.36 6.18 5.18
N ALA A 143 9.35 6.21 4.27
CA ALA A 143 10.72 5.84 4.58
C ALA A 143 11.38 6.83 5.56
N ILE A 144 11.11 8.13 5.44
CA ILE A 144 11.56 9.14 6.41
C ILE A 144 11.01 8.82 7.80
N GLY A 145 9.69 8.63 7.93
CA GLY A 145 9.03 8.27 9.19
C GLY A 145 9.58 6.98 9.80
N SER A 146 9.70 5.92 9.01
CA SER A 146 10.27 4.62 9.41
C SER A 146 11.71 4.73 9.91
N ASN A 147 12.57 5.43 9.18
CA ASN A 147 13.98 5.54 9.54
C ASN A 147 14.21 6.48 10.73
N LEU A 148 13.45 7.58 10.83
CA LEU A 148 13.50 8.47 11.97
C LEU A 148 13.10 7.73 13.26
N GLY A 149 11.97 6.99 13.25
CA GLY A 149 11.55 6.17 14.38
C GLY A 149 12.58 5.07 14.73
N SER A 150 13.20 4.44 13.72
CA SER A 150 14.23 3.43 13.93
C SER A 150 15.51 3.99 14.58
N VAL A 151 15.91 5.23 14.25
CA VAL A 151 17.06 5.92 14.87
C VAL A 151 16.84 6.11 16.36
N PHE A 152 15.62 6.46 16.77
CA PHE A 152 15.24 6.63 18.17
C PHE A 152 14.77 5.34 18.85
N LYS A 153 14.94 4.19 18.20
CA LYS A 153 14.58 2.85 18.71
C LYS A 153 13.13 2.75 19.19
N MET A 154 12.22 3.40 18.47
CA MET A 154 10.79 3.35 18.80
C MET A 154 10.22 1.95 18.59
N GLU A 155 9.19 1.60 19.38
CA GLU A 155 8.46 0.36 19.24
C GLU A 155 7.80 0.22 17.86
N HIS A 156 7.49 -1.01 17.45
CA HIS A 156 6.99 -1.28 16.12
C HIS A 156 5.65 -0.58 15.85
N ARG A 157 4.78 -0.44 16.85
CA ARG A 157 3.49 0.27 16.75
C ARG A 157 3.70 1.75 16.44
N THR A 158 4.58 2.41 17.19
CA THR A 158 4.99 3.80 16.93
C THR A 158 5.69 3.93 15.58
N LEU A 159 6.45 2.92 15.17
CA LEU A 159 7.11 2.92 13.87
C LEU A 159 6.08 2.90 12.72
N MET A 160 5.04 2.06 12.82
CA MET A 160 3.94 2.04 11.85
C MET A 160 3.20 3.37 11.81
N LEU A 161 2.94 3.98 12.97
CA LEU A 161 2.33 5.31 13.05
C LEU A 161 3.18 6.38 12.36
N LEU A 162 4.51 6.39 12.58
CA LEU A 162 5.42 7.32 11.91
C LEU A 162 5.53 7.08 10.40
N VAL A 163 5.40 5.84 9.93
CA VAL A 163 5.24 5.50 8.50
C VAL A 163 3.99 6.18 7.94
N GLY A 164 2.87 6.11 8.66
CA GLY A 164 1.64 6.82 8.33
C GLY A 164 1.82 8.34 8.34
N CYS A 165 2.48 8.90 9.36
CA CYS A 165 2.80 10.33 9.41
C CYS A 165 3.60 10.78 8.17
N GLY A 166 4.56 9.95 7.74
CA GLY A 166 5.32 10.20 6.52
C GLY A 166 4.46 10.17 5.25
N ALA A 167 3.52 9.24 5.16
CA ALA A 167 2.58 9.16 4.04
C ALA A 167 1.61 10.35 4.02
N ALA A 168 1.00 10.68 5.16
CA ALA A 168 0.09 11.82 5.30
C ALA A 168 0.80 13.14 4.97
N GLY A 169 2.01 13.34 5.50
CA GLY A 169 2.84 14.51 5.20
C GLY A 169 3.26 14.59 3.74
N ALA A 170 3.51 13.45 3.07
CA ALA A 170 3.87 13.43 1.65
C ALA A 170 2.71 13.90 0.75
N ILE A 171 1.50 13.37 0.95
CA ILE A 171 0.28 13.81 0.22
C ILE A 171 -0.03 15.26 0.54
N ALA A 172 -0.01 15.63 1.83
CA ALA A 172 -0.26 17.01 2.25
C ALA A 172 0.76 18.00 1.67
N GLY A 173 2.04 17.61 1.61
CA GLY A 173 3.11 18.44 1.07
C GLY A 173 3.06 18.63 -0.44
N ILE A 174 2.73 17.57 -1.19
CA ILE A 174 2.69 17.65 -2.66
C ILE A 174 1.45 18.37 -3.18
N PHE A 175 0.30 18.22 -2.50
CA PHE A 175 -0.99 18.77 -2.92
C PHE A 175 -1.45 19.99 -2.12
N LYS A 176 -0.77 20.35 -1.04
CA LYS A 176 -1.24 21.35 -0.04
C LYS A 176 -2.59 20.96 0.58
N ALA A 177 -2.84 19.67 0.76
CA ALA A 177 -4.11 19.06 1.13
C ALA A 177 -3.96 18.22 2.41
N PRO A 178 -4.00 18.84 3.61
CA PRO A 178 -3.72 18.14 4.87
C PRO A 178 -4.79 17.13 5.26
N ILE A 179 -6.08 17.41 5.02
CA ILE A 179 -7.16 16.47 5.34
C ILE A 179 -7.10 15.27 4.38
N ALA A 180 -6.88 15.52 3.09
CA ALA A 180 -6.72 14.44 2.12
C ALA A 180 -5.52 13.53 2.45
N GLY A 181 -4.39 14.10 2.90
CA GLY A 181 -3.23 13.33 3.34
C GLY A 181 -3.51 12.43 4.55
N LEU A 182 -4.24 12.96 5.54
CA LEU A 182 -4.72 12.20 6.68
C LEU A 182 -5.61 11.03 6.25
N VAL A 183 -6.66 11.34 5.47
CA VAL A 183 -7.68 10.36 5.05
C VAL A 183 -7.08 9.30 4.12
N PHE A 184 -6.18 9.69 3.21
CA PHE A 184 -5.41 8.75 2.38
C PHE A 184 -4.69 7.69 3.22
N THR A 185 -4.09 8.11 4.32
CA THR A 185 -3.35 7.21 5.20
C THR A 185 -4.28 6.20 5.88
N LEU A 186 -5.48 6.61 6.24
CA LEU A 186 -6.48 5.75 6.85
C LEU A 186 -7.12 4.78 5.85
N GLU A 187 -7.54 5.27 4.68
CA GLU A 187 -8.24 4.46 3.68
C GLU A 187 -7.29 3.58 2.85
N VAL A 188 -6.20 4.15 2.33
CA VAL A 188 -5.33 3.45 1.38
C VAL A 188 -4.26 2.62 2.09
N LEU A 189 -3.65 3.14 3.16
CA LEU A 189 -2.65 2.39 3.93
C LEU A 189 -3.26 1.54 5.05
N MET A 190 -4.59 1.64 5.25
CA MET A 190 -5.34 0.82 6.21
C MET A 190 -4.78 0.92 7.64
N ILE A 191 -4.30 2.10 8.04
CA ILE A 191 -3.82 2.34 9.39
C ILE A 191 -5.03 2.53 10.31
N ASP A 192 -5.03 1.86 11.46
CA ASP A 192 -6.15 1.90 12.41
C ASP A 192 -6.41 3.33 12.92
N LEU A 193 -7.69 3.72 12.84
CA LEU A 193 -8.16 4.98 13.37
C LEU A 193 -8.35 4.87 14.89
N THR A 194 -7.35 5.31 15.64
CA THR A 194 -7.46 5.49 17.10
C THR A 194 -7.25 6.96 17.43
N MET A 195 -7.79 7.43 18.57
CA MET A 195 -7.56 8.82 19.00
C MET A 195 -6.08 9.12 19.21
N SER A 196 -5.29 8.12 19.56
CA SER A 196 -3.85 8.24 19.73
C SER A 196 -3.08 8.37 18.40
N SER A 197 -3.61 7.81 17.32
CA SER A 197 -2.99 7.89 15.98
C SER A 197 -3.40 9.14 15.19
N LEU A 198 -4.59 9.65 15.42
CA LEU A 198 -5.16 10.77 14.65
C LEU A 198 -4.32 12.04 14.79
N LEU A 199 -3.97 12.42 16.01
CA LEU A 199 -3.25 13.67 16.29
C LEU A 199 -1.83 13.71 15.69
N PRO A 200 -0.99 12.66 15.82
CA PRO A 200 0.30 12.60 15.13
C PRO A 200 0.20 12.72 13.61
N LEU A 201 -0.76 12.00 12.99
CA LEU A 201 -1.00 12.06 11.54
C LEU A 201 -1.39 13.47 11.10
N LEU A 202 -2.31 14.11 11.82
CA LEU A 202 -2.76 15.48 11.55
C LEU A 202 -1.62 16.49 11.68
N ILE A 203 -0.80 16.40 12.75
CA ILE A 203 0.36 17.27 12.94
C ILE A 203 1.31 17.15 11.75
N SER A 204 1.64 15.94 11.31
CA SER A 204 2.53 15.73 10.17
C SER A 204 1.94 16.33 8.88
N ALA A 205 0.66 16.07 8.59
CA ALA A 205 -0.01 16.56 7.41
C ALA A 205 -0.11 18.09 7.38
N VAL A 206 -0.58 18.70 8.49
CA VAL A 206 -0.69 20.17 8.59
C VAL A 206 0.68 20.84 8.51
N THR A 207 1.69 20.29 9.18
CA THR A 207 3.05 20.81 9.10
C THR A 207 3.58 20.77 7.67
N ALA A 208 3.40 19.64 6.98
CA ALA A 208 3.87 19.50 5.61
C ALA A 208 3.16 20.46 4.64
N ALA A 209 1.83 20.60 4.75
CA ALA A 209 1.07 21.56 3.96
C ALA A 209 1.52 23.00 4.26
N THR A 210 1.70 23.37 5.54
CA THR A 210 2.15 24.70 5.96
C THR A 210 3.52 25.05 5.38
N VAL A 211 4.48 24.11 5.45
CA VAL A 211 5.82 24.31 4.85
C VAL A 211 5.70 24.50 3.33
N SER A 212 4.85 23.72 2.65
CA SER A 212 4.59 23.90 1.23
C SER A 212 3.97 25.26 0.91
N TYR A 213 2.98 25.71 1.69
CA TYR A 213 2.38 27.06 1.53
C TYR A 213 3.41 28.18 1.72
N ILE A 214 4.29 28.09 2.70
CA ILE A 214 5.32 29.10 2.95
C ILE A 214 6.30 29.21 1.76
N ILE A 215 6.65 28.09 1.13
CA ILE A 215 7.68 28.06 0.09
C ILE A 215 7.08 28.36 -1.31
N THR A 216 5.90 27.82 -1.62
CA THR A 216 5.31 27.88 -2.96
C THR A 216 4.06 28.79 -3.06
N GLY A 217 3.76 29.54 -1.99
CA GLY A 217 2.58 30.41 -1.93
C GLY A 217 1.28 29.67 -1.59
N THR A 218 0.21 30.46 -1.42
CA THR A 218 -1.10 29.98 -0.92
C THR A 218 -2.09 29.60 -2.04
N GLU A 219 -1.69 29.70 -3.30
CA GLU A 219 -2.59 29.34 -4.41
C GLU A 219 -2.94 27.85 -4.38
N ALA A 220 -4.22 27.54 -4.65
CA ALA A 220 -4.69 26.18 -4.87
C ALA A 220 -4.01 25.59 -6.13
N MET A 221 -3.88 24.26 -6.18
CA MET A 221 -3.22 23.60 -7.32
C MET A 221 -4.02 23.76 -8.61
N PHE A 222 -5.34 23.69 -8.52
CA PHE A 222 -6.25 23.98 -9.62
C PHE A 222 -7.00 25.27 -9.34
N LYS A 223 -6.86 26.26 -10.22
CA LYS A 223 -7.69 27.46 -10.18
C LYS A 223 -9.07 27.06 -10.67
N PHE A 224 -10.05 27.11 -9.80
CA PHE A 224 -11.43 26.78 -10.11
C PHE A 224 -12.35 27.90 -9.69
N HIS A 225 -13.18 28.34 -10.62
CA HIS A 225 -14.29 29.25 -10.33
C HIS A 225 -15.59 28.49 -10.57
N LEU A 226 -16.44 28.46 -9.56
CA LEU A 226 -17.75 27.84 -9.66
C LEU A 226 -18.62 28.70 -10.57
N ASP A 227 -18.86 28.25 -11.80
CA ASP A 227 -19.70 28.98 -12.76
C ASP A 227 -21.19 28.88 -12.38
N GLN A 228 -21.60 27.73 -11.85
CA GLN A 228 -22.96 27.47 -11.42
C GLN A 228 -22.98 26.65 -10.12
N ALA A 229 -23.82 27.09 -9.17
CA ALA A 229 -24.07 26.33 -7.97
C ALA A 229 -24.67 24.94 -8.29
N PHE A 230 -24.44 23.98 -7.40
CA PHE A 230 -25.03 22.66 -7.55
C PHE A 230 -26.53 22.68 -7.31
N GLU A 231 -27.31 22.17 -8.27
CA GLU A 231 -28.74 22.03 -8.22
C GLU A 231 -29.15 20.58 -7.93
N LEU A 232 -30.14 20.38 -7.06
CA LEU A 232 -30.59 19.04 -6.65
C LEU A 232 -31.15 18.21 -7.82
N GLU A 233 -31.69 18.86 -8.84
CA GLU A 233 -32.21 18.21 -10.05
C GLU A 233 -31.13 17.43 -10.83
N ARG A 234 -29.85 17.77 -10.61
CA ARG A 234 -28.69 17.11 -11.24
C ARG A 234 -28.24 15.83 -10.51
N ILE A 235 -28.82 15.48 -9.34
CA ILE A 235 -28.44 14.28 -8.57
C ILE A 235 -28.49 12.99 -9.41
N PRO A 236 -29.52 12.70 -10.22
CA PRO A 236 -29.55 11.49 -11.04
C PRO A 236 -28.35 11.39 -11.99
N PHE A 237 -27.94 12.51 -12.59
CA PHE A 237 -26.77 12.56 -13.49
C PHE A 237 -25.46 12.37 -12.72
N VAL A 238 -25.36 12.87 -11.49
CA VAL A 238 -24.20 12.64 -10.61
C VAL A 238 -24.05 11.15 -10.24
N ILE A 239 -25.15 10.46 -9.96
CA ILE A 239 -25.15 9.02 -9.71
C ILE A 239 -24.73 8.25 -10.96
N LEU A 240 -25.27 8.61 -12.13
CA LEU A 240 -24.88 8.01 -13.42
C LEU A 240 -23.40 8.25 -13.74
N LEU A 241 -22.90 9.47 -13.48
CA LEU A 241 -21.46 9.76 -13.58
C LEU A 241 -20.65 8.87 -12.63
N GLY A 242 -21.11 8.66 -11.40
CA GLY A 242 -20.47 7.76 -10.44
C GLY A 242 -20.37 6.32 -10.96
N ILE A 243 -21.45 5.78 -11.51
CA ILE A 243 -21.47 4.45 -12.14
C ILE A 243 -20.49 4.42 -13.33
N PHE A 244 -20.50 5.42 -14.19
CA PHE A 244 -19.59 5.54 -15.33
C PHE A 244 -18.13 5.58 -14.88
N CYS A 245 -17.80 6.38 -13.88
CA CYS A 245 -16.46 6.42 -13.26
C CYS A 245 -16.06 5.07 -12.65
N GLY A 246 -17.00 4.36 -12.02
CA GLY A 246 -16.76 3.02 -11.47
C GLY A 246 -16.43 1.99 -12.56
N LEU A 247 -17.09 2.05 -13.71
CA LEU A 247 -16.79 1.19 -14.87
C LEU A 247 -15.44 1.53 -15.50
N ILE A 248 -15.08 2.81 -15.61
CA ILE A 248 -13.75 3.24 -16.05
C ILE A 248 -12.68 2.75 -15.08
N SER A 249 -12.93 2.84 -13.78
CA SER A 249 -12.02 2.35 -12.73
C SER A 249 -11.81 0.84 -12.82
N LEU A 250 -12.87 0.09 -13.11
CA LEU A 250 -12.81 -1.36 -13.33
C LEU A 250 -11.97 -1.69 -14.58
N TYR A 251 -12.23 -0.99 -15.68
CA TYR A 251 -11.44 -1.12 -16.91
C TYR A 251 -9.97 -0.84 -16.65
N PHE A 252 -9.66 0.32 -16.02
CA PHE A 252 -8.30 0.73 -15.71
C PHE A 252 -7.56 -0.30 -14.84
N THR A 253 -8.20 -0.78 -13.77
CA THR A 253 -7.61 -1.75 -12.85
C THR A 253 -7.33 -3.10 -13.54
N ARG A 254 -8.28 -3.62 -14.32
CA ARG A 254 -8.09 -4.89 -15.04
C ARG A 254 -7.07 -4.80 -16.17
N ALA A 255 -7.15 -3.75 -16.99
CA ALA A 255 -6.22 -3.52 -18.08
C ALA A 255 -4.79 -3.31 -17.55
N MET A 256 -4.61 -2.51 -16.49
CA MET A 256 -3.30 -2.29 -15.84
C MET A 256 -2.68 -3.62 -15.39
N ASN A 257 -3.43 -4.42 -14.63
CA ASN A 257 -2.96 -5.71 -14.16
C ASN A 257 -2.63 -6.69 -15.29
N SER A 258 -3.42 -6.67 -16.37
CA SER A 258 -3.20 -7.53 -17.55
C SER A 258 -1.92 -7.16 -18.30
N VAL A 259 -1.73 -5.87 -18.57
CA VAL A 259 -0.53 -5.37 -19.27
C VAL A 259 0.72 -5.58 -18.42
N GLU A 260 0.67 -5.31 -17.12
CA GLU A 260 1.78 -5.61 -16.21
C GLU A 260 2.09 -7.12 -16.16
N GLY A 261 1.07 -7.97 -16.27
CA GLY A 261 1.25 -9.41 -16.40
C GLY A 261 2.06 -9.79 -17.64
N VAL A 262 1.87 -9.08 -18.78
CA VAL A 262 2.68 -9.26 -19.99
C VAL A 262 4.13 -8.85 -19.74
N PHE A 263 4.36 -7.68 -19.13
CA PHE A 263 5.72 -7.26 -18.75
C PHE A 263 6.39 -8.22 -17.75
N GLY A 264 5.60 -8.83 -16.85
CA GLY A 264 6.08 -9.84 -15.90
C GLY A 264 6.68 -11.08 -16.58
N LYS A 265 6.17 -11.49 -17.75
CA LYS A 265 6.67 -12.63 -18.54
C LYS A 265 7.98 -12.33 -19.27
N LEU A 266 8.35 -11.07 -19.44
CA LEU A 266 9.60 -10.67 -20.08
C LEU A 266 10.73 -10.69 -19.04
N ASN A 267 11.64 -11.66 -19.12
CA ASN A 267 12.77 -11.80 -18.18
C ASN A 267 13.89 -10.78 -18.41
N ASN A 268 14.07 -10.30 -19.66
CA ASN A 268 15.17 -9.41 -20.01
C ASN A 268 14.76 -7.93 -19.81
N PRO A 269 15.47 -7.17 -18.95
CA PRO A 269 15.17 -5.76 -18.70
C PRO A 269 15.24 -4.87 -19.94
N TYR A 270 16.14 -5.18 -20.87
CA TYR A 270 16.24 -4.40 -22.12
C TYR A 270 15.08 -4.66 -23.07
N LYS A 271 14.53 -5.89 -23.08
CA LYS A 271 13.30 -6.18 -23.82
C LYS A 271 12.09 -5.46 -23.21
N LYS A 272 12.01 -5.38 -21.87
CA LYS A 272 10.99 -4.56 -21.20
C LYS A 272 11.09 -3.10 -21.58
N LEU A 273 12.31 -2.54 -21.54
CA LEU A 273 12.58 -1.16 -21.94
C LEU A 273 12.18 -0.91 -23.41
N ALA A 274 12.62 -1.75 -24.32
CA ALA A 274 12.31 -1.59 -25.74
C ALA A 274 10.79 -1.64 -25.99
N PHE A 275 10.12 -2.65 -25.44
CA PHE A 275 8.67 -2.79 -25.62
C PHE A 275 7.88 -1.64 -24.96
N GLY A 276 8.20 -1.31 -23.70
CA GLY A 276 7.55 -0.22 -22.95
C GLY A 276 7.87 1.15 -23.53
N GLY A 277 9.14 1.40 -23.86
CA GLY A 277 9.60 2.66 -24.45
C GLY A 277 8.96 2.95 -25.80
N VAL A 278 8.97 1.99 -26.72
CA VAL A 278 8.34 2.14 -28.05
C VAL A 278 6.83 2.35 -27.90
N MET A 279 6.16 1.53 -27.09
CA MET A 279 4.71 1.66 -26.87
C MET A 279 4.38 3.05 -26.29
N LEU A 280 5.09 3.50 -25.27
CA LEU A 280 4.87 4.81 -24.66
C LEU A 280 5.13 5.96 -25.64
N SER A 281 6.22 5.90 -26.38
CA SER A 281 6.60 6.94 -27.35
C SER A 281 5.56 7.10 -28.45
N ILE A 282 5.07 6.00 -29.01
CA ILE A 282 4.01 6.05 -30.03
C ILE A 282 2.73 6.66 -29.44
N LEU A 283 2.35 6.24 -28.23
CA LEU A 283 1.15 6.75 -27.58
C LEU A 283 1.25 8.26 -27.30
N ILE A 284 2.39 8.74 -26.80
CA ILE A 284 2.59 10.17 -26.54
C ILE A 284 2.67 10.97 -27.84
N PHE A 285 3.30 10.45 -28.89
CA PHE A 285 3.37 11.12 -30.19
C PHE A 285 1.98 11.30 -30.80
N LEU A 286 1.10 10.30 -30.70
CA LEU A 286 -0.28 10.39 -31.20
C LEU A 286 -1.17 11.22 -30.25
N PHE A 287 -0.95 11.12 -28.95
CA PHE A 287 -1.73 11.77 -27.89
C PHE A 287 -0.80 12.48 -26.91
N PRO A 288 -0.29 13.68 -27.24
CA PRO A 288 0.60 14.46 -26.37
C PRO A 288 0.10 14.69 -24.94
N PRO A 289 -1.21 14.82 -24.67
CA PRO A 289 -1.74 14.89 -23.31
C PRO A 289 -1.42 13.69 -22.40
N LEU A 290 -0.92 12.58 -22.95
CA LEU A 290 -0.42 11.45 -22.18
C LEU A 290 0.99 11.69 -21.60
N TYR A 291 1.69 12.75 -21.99
CA TYR A 291 3.02 13.13 -21.50
C TYR A 291 2.98 13.54 -20.02
N GLY A 292 3.81 12.93 -19.20
CA GLY A 292 3.93 13.25 -17.78
C GLY A 292 2.67 12.96 -16.95
N GLU A 293 2.38 13.82 -15.98
CA GLU A 293 1.27 13.65 -15.03
C GLU A 293 -0.10 14.02 -15.61
N GLY A 294 -0.15 14.93 -16.60
CA GLY A 294 -1.38 15.36 -17.26
C GLY A 294 -2.07 16.55 -16.58
N TYR A 295 -1.44 17.23 -15.63
CA TYR A 295 -2.05 18.37 -14.91
C TYR A 295 -2.35 19.57 -15.82
N ASP A 296 -1.57 19.79 -16.87
CA ASP A 296 -1.81 20.86 -17.84
C ASP A 296 -3.14 20.67 -18.56
N THR A 297 -3.43 19.44 -18.98
CA THR A 297 -4.73 19.10 -19.59
C THR A 297 -5.88 19.26 -18.59
N ILE A 298 -5.70 18.85 -17.32
CA ILE A 298 -6.70 19.07 -16.27
C ILE A 298 -6.97 20.58 -16.12
N ASN A 299 -5.93 21.40 -15.99
CA ASN A 299 -6.08 22.85 -15.88
C ASN A 299 -6.79 23.46 -17.07
N LEU A 300 -6.50 22.99 -18.28
CA LEU A 300 -7.12 23.47 -19.51
C LEU A 300 -8.62 23.13 -19.55
N LEU A 301 -9.01 21.91 -19.19
CA LEU A 301 -10.42 21.50 -19.15
C LEU A 301 -11.21 22.21 -18.04
N LEU A 302 -10.58 22.52 -16.91
CA LEU A 302 -11.23 23.21 -15.78
C LEU A 302 -11.33 24.74 -15.99
N ASN A 303 -10.38 25.37 -16.70
CA ASN A 303 -10.34 26.83 -16.88
C ASN A 303 -10.86 27.27 -18.24
N GLY A 304 -10.90 26.41 -19.25
CA GLY A 304 -11.42 26.72 -20.56
C GLY A 304 -12.88 27.19 -20.50
N THR A 305 -13.20 28.22 -21.26
CA THR A 305 -14.54 28.87 -21.30
C THR A 305 -15.22 28.70 -22.66
N SER A 306 -14.48 28.27 -23.67
CA SER A 306 -14.97 28.11 -25.04
C SER A 306 -14.48 26.83 -25.70
N ALA A 307 -15.22 26.34 -26.67
CA ALA A 307 -14.83 25.16 -27.46
C ALA A 307 -13.42 25.34 -28.07
N ALA A 308 -13.09 26.54 -28.56
CA ALA A 308 -11.77 26.81 -29.13
C ALA A 308 -10.62 26.69 -28.12
N GLU A 309 -10.86 26.98 -26.83
CA GLU A 309 -9.87 26.79 -25.78
C GLU A 309 -9.72 25.29 -25.45
N TRP A 310 -10.80 24.53 -25.36
CA TRP A 310 -10.75 23.09 -25.14
C TRP A 310 -10.09 22.34 -26.31
N ASP A 311 -10.25 22.83 -27.55
CA ASP A 311 -9.59 22.24 -28.72
C ASP A 311 -8.06 22.32 -28.63
N THR A 312 -7.51 23.20 -27.81
CA THR A 312 -6.06 23.30 -27.58
C THR A 312 -5.48 22.05 -26.90
N VAL A 313 -6.31 21.17 -26.31
CA VAL A 313 -5.89 19.84 -25.83
C VAL A 313 -5.27 19.02 -26.97
N MET A 314 -5.68 19.25 -28.20
CA MET A 314 -5.18 18.56 -29.40
C MET A 314 -3.91 19.19 -29.98
N ASN A 315 -3.35 20.26 -29.37
CA ASN A 315 -2.09 20.87 -29.79
C ASN A 315 -0.94 19.84 -29.80
N ASN A 316 0.02 20.06 -30.68
CA ASN A 316 1.17 19.17 -30.88
C ASN A 316 0.82 17.75 -31.37
N SER A 317 -0.42 17.49 -31.76
CA SER A 317 -0.89 16.20 -32.27
C SER A 317 -1.26 16.24 -33.75
N MET A 318 -1.44 15.06 -34.34
CA MET A 318 -1.96 14.91 -35.70
C MET A 318 -3.45 15.33 -35.82
N PHE A 319 -4.12 15.58 -34.70
CA PHE A 319 -5.53 15.98 -34.61
C PHE A 319 -5.70 17.50 -34.51
N TYR A 320 -4.60 18.28 -34.55
CA TYR A 320 -4.65 19.73 -34.52
C TYR A 320 -5.57 20.31 -35.59
N GLY A 321 -6.48 21.22 -35.19
CA GLY A 321 -7.44 21.85 -36.11
C GLY A 321 -8.72 21.06 -36.41
N TYR A 322 -8.88 19.87 -35.88
CA TYR A 322 -10.10 19.07 -36.06
C TYR A 322 -11.00 19.11 -34.80
N GLY A 323 -11.48 20.31 -34.39
CA GLY A 323 -12.30 20.51 -33.17
C GLY A 323 -13.50 19.59 -33.05
N ASN A 324 -14.14 19.20 -34.16
CA ASN A 324 -15.26 18.25 -34.16
C ASN A 324 -14.88 16.85 -33.65
N LEU A 325 -13.59 16.53 -33.51
CA LEU A 325 -13.10 15.24 -33.01
C LEU A 325 -12.73 15.27 -31.54
N LEU A 326 -12.90 16.39 -30.82
CA LEU A 326 -12.50 16.55 -29.41
C LEU A 326 -13.02 15.40 -28.53
N LEU A 327 -14.31 15.10 -28.56
CA LEU A 327 -14.90 14.03 -27.75
C LEU A 327 -14.29 12.66 -28.08
N VAL A 328 -14.09 12.35 -29.38
CA VAL A 328 -13.48 11.08 -29.80
C VAL A 328 -12.03 11.02 -29.34
N TYR A 329 -11.29 12.12 -29.46
CA TYR A 329 -9.91 12.22 -29.00
C TYR A 329 -9.79 12.00 -27.48
N LEU A 330 -10.66 12.63 -26.69
CA LEU A 330 -10.71 12.45 -25.25
C LEU A 330 -11.12 11.01 -24.84
N MET A 331 -12.08 10.40 -25.54
CA MET A 331 -12.44 8.99 -25.30
C MET A 331 -11.26 8.04 -25.59
N LEU A 332 -10.50 8.29 -26.66
CA LEU A 332 -9.30 7.52 -26.96
C LEU A 332 -8.24 7.68 -25.86
N ILE A 333 -8.08 8.89 -25.31
CA ILE A 333 -7.18 9.13 -24.17
C ILE A 333 -7.63 8.30 -22.95
N ILE A 334 -8.93 8.24 -22.64
CA ILE A 334 -9.44 7.41 -21.53
C ILE A 334 -9.03 5.93 -21.73
N LEU A 335 -9.16 5.41 -22.93
CA LEU A 335 -8.79 4.04 -23.24
C LEU A 335 -7.28 3.79 -23.23
N LEU A 336 -6.48 4.76 -23.70
CA LEU A 336 -5.05 4.57 -23.94
C LEU A 336 -4.17 4.94 -22.73
N LYS A 337 -4.66 5.74 -21.78
CA LYS A 337 -3.88 6.16 -20.58
C LYS A 337 -3.36 4.96 -19.78
N VAL A 338 -4.14 3.92 -19.66
CA VAL A 338 -3.73 2.70 -18.94
C VAL A 338 -2.53 2.03 -19.58
N PHE A 339 -2.48 1.99 -20.91
CA PHE A 339 -1.34 1.42 -21.64
C PHE A 339 -0.09 2.29 -21.50
N ALA A 340 -0.23 3.61 -21.56
CA ALA A 340 0.88 4.54 -21.35
C ALA A 340 1.47 4.43 -19.93
N SER A 341 0.61 4.34 -18.90
CA SER A 341 1.05 4.19 -17.50
C SER A 341 1.70 2.82 -17.26
N SER A 342 1.10 1.75 -17.81
CA SER A 342 1.66 0.39 -17.73
C SER A 342 2.99 0.26 -18.48
N ALA A 343 3.12 0.90 -19.65
CA ALA A 343 4.36 0.93 -20.43
C ALA A 343 5.49 1.64 -19.68
N THR A 344 5.18 2.76 -19.02
CA THR A 344 6.13 3.49 -18.20
C THR A 344 6.68 2.62 -17.08
N ASN A 345 5.81 2.07 -16.24
CA ASN A 345 6.23 1.25 -15.09
C ASN A 345 6.81 -0.10 -15.53
N GLY A 346 6.19 -0.77 -16.49
CA GLY A 346 6.64 -2.05 -17.02
C GLY A 346 7.96 -1.97 -17.78
N GLY A 347 8.24 -0.84 -18.43
CA GLY A 347 9.50 -0.55 -19.13
C GLY A 347 10.68 -0.30 -18.18
N GLY A 348 10.44 -0.01 -16.92
CA GLY A 348 11.47 0.24 -15.91
C GLY A 348 11.46 1.66 -15.33
N GLY A 349 10.47 2.49 -15.67
CA GLY A 349 10.20 3.77 -15.03
C GLY A 349 9.66 3.60 -13.62
N CYS A 350 9.60 4.71 -12.89
CA CYS A 350 9.12 4.76 -11.50
C CYS A 350 8.07 5.85 -11.34
N GLY A 351 6.83 5.46 -11.05
CA GLY A 351 5.75 6.41 -10.79
C GLY A 351 4.48 5.75 -10.27
N GLY A 352 3.53 6.58 -9.86
CA GLY A 352 2.24 6.20 -9.31
C GLY A 352 1.11 6.22 -10.33
N ILE A 353 -0.01 5.66 -9.91
CA ILE A 353 -1.26 5.65 -10.68
C ILE A 353 -2.29 6.68 -10.16
N PHE A 354 -1.91 7.45 -9.18
CA PHE A 354 -2.76 8.46 -8.54
C PHE A 354 -3.12 9.59 -9.54
N ALA A 355 -2.10 10.34 -10.05
CA ALA A 355 -2.33 11.34 -11.09
C ALA A 355 -3.02 10.78 -12.34
N PRO A 356 -2.65 9.59 -12.88
CA PRO A 356 -3.42 8.95 -13.93
C PRO A 356 -4.90 8.76 -13.61
N SER A 357 -5.26 8.42 -12.37
CA SER A 357 -6.67 8.25 -11.96
C SER A 357 -7.41 9.59 -11.91
N LEU A 358 -6.77 10.65 -11.39
CA LEU A 358 -7.34 12.01 -11.40
C LEU A 358 -7.54 12.51 -12.84
N TYR A 359 -6.53 12.33 -13.66
CA TYR A 359 -6.56 12.72 -15.07
C TYR A 359 -7.69 12.04 -15.84
N LEU A 360 -7.81 10.72 -15.71
CA LEU A 360 -8.91 9.97 -16.33
C LEU A 360 -10.27 10.43 -15.82
N GLY A 361 -10.36 10.71 -14.52
CA GLY A 361 -11.60 11.19 -13.92
C GLY A 361 -12.01 12.56 -14.45
N CYS A 362 -11.07 13.49 -14.59
CA CYS A 362 -11.30 14.79 -15.19
C CYS A 362 -11.88 14.67 -16.60
N ILE A 363 -11.21 13.90 -17.45
CA ILE A 363 -11.66 13.70 -18.85
C ILE A 363 -13.02 12.96 -18.89
N ALA A 364 -13.20 11.93 -18.04
CA ALA A 364 -14.46 11.17 -17.99
C ALA A 364 -15.65 12.06 -17.60
N GLY A 365 -15.48 12.89 -16.57
CA GLY A 365 -16.51 13.83 -16.15
C GLY A 365 -16.81 14.89 -17.21
N PHE A 366 -15.77 15.45 -17.85
CA PHE A 366 -15.93 16.39 -18.94
C PHE A 366 -16.66 15.76 -20.14
N VAL A 367 -16.22 14.59 -20.60
CA VAL A 367 -16.84 13.88 -21.73
C VAL A 367 -18.30 13.53 -21.43
N PHE A 368 -18.60 13.07 -20.20
CA PHE A 368 -19.95 12.75 -19.78
C PHE A 368 -20.90 13.96 -19.86
N SER A 369 -20.48 15.11 -19.33
CA SER A 369 -21.30 16.32 -19.33
C SER A 369 -21.41 16.93 -20.72
N HIS A 370 -20.31 17.03 -21.45
CA HIS A 370 -20.30 17.61 -22.80
C HIS A 370 -21.15 16.79 -23.78
N PHE A 371 -21.02 15.43 -23.74
CA PHE A 371 -21.87 14.54 -24.51
C PHE A 371 -23.35 14.71 -24.14
N SER A 372 -23.69 14.81 -22.85
CA SER A 372 -25.06 15.02 -22.41
C SER A 372 -25.64 16.35 -22.90
N ASN A 373 -24.83 17.42 -22.91
CA ASN A 373 -25.24 18.75 -23.37
C ASN A 373 -25.46 18.79 -24.89
N ASP A 374 -24.61 18.12 -25.69
CA ASP A 374 -24.73 18.04 -27.14
C ASP A 374 -26.03 17.32 -27.60
N PHE A 375 -26.45 16.30 -26.85
CA PHE A 375 -27.68 15.55 -27.14
C PHE A 375 -28.92 16.14 -26.48
N ALA A 376 -28.81 17.31 -25.84
CA ALA A 376 -29.92 18.06 -25.22
C ALA A 376 -30.80 17.20 -24.26
N PHE A 377 -30.16 16.31 -23.48
CA PHE A 377 -30.85 15.60 -22.40
C PHE A 377 -31.22 16.59 -21.30
N SER A 378 -32.49 16.88 -21.15
CA SER A 378 -33.31 17.64 -20.20
C SER A 378 -32.68 18.70 -19.25
N ALA A 379 -31.40 18.63 -18.86
CA ALA A 379 -30.76 19.59 -17.96
C ALA A 379 -29.33 19.89 -18.46
N TYR A 380 -28.92 21.18 -18.45
CA TYR A 380 -27.54 21.57 -18.72
C TYR A 380 -26.62 21.12 -17.58
N LEU A 381 -25.56 20.41 -17.93
CA LEU A 381 -24.57 19.87 -17.01
C LEU A 381 -23.27 20.69 -17.14
N PRO A 382 -22.86 21.50 -16.13
CA PRO A 382 -21.64 22.29 -16.18
C PRO A 382 -20.40 21.39 -16.31
N GLU A 383 -19.67 21.49 -17.42
CA GLU A 383 -18.54 20.63 -17.76
C GLU A 383 -17.45 20.63 -16.68
N LYS A 384 -17.13 21.82 -16.15
CA LYS A 384 -16.12 21.98 -15.09
C LYS A 384 -16.50 21.25 -13.80
N ASN A 385 -17.76 21.37 -13.37
CA ASN A 385 -18.25 20.71 -12.17
C ASN A 385 -18.19 19.18 -12.33
N PHE A 386 -18.64 18.69 -13.49
CA PHE A 386 -18.64 17.26 -13.79
C PHE A 386 -17.22 16.71 -13.96
N ALA A 387 -16.27 17.49 -14.51
CA ALA A 387 -14.86 17.14 -14.57
C ALA A 387 -14.27 16.93 -13.15
N LEU A 388 -14.54 17.84 -12.20
CA LEU A 388 -14.11 17.71 -10.82
C LEU A 388 -14.75 16.51 -10.12
N MET A 389 -16.06 16.30 -10.31
CA MET A 389 -16.76 15.13 -9.77
C MET A 389 -16.20 13.83 -10.35
N GLY A 390 -15.89 13.82 -11.65
CA GLY A 390 -15.25 12.67 -12.30
C GLY A 390 -13.87 12.35 -11.71
N MET A 391 -13.04 13.38 -11.39
CA MET A 391 -11.74 13.19 -10.72
C MET A 391 -11.91 12.41 -9.40
N ALA A 392 -12.84 12.86 -8.54
CA ALA A 392 -13.14 12.16 -7.29
C ALA A 392 -13.68 10.76 -7.53
N GLY A 393 -14.57 10.59 -8.53
CA GLY A 393 -15.20 9.32 -8.85
C GLY A 393 -14.20 8.23 -9.30
N VAL A 394 -13.36 8.52 -10.30
CA VAL A 394 -12.37 7.53 -10.80
C VAL A 394 -11.31 7.25 -9.74
N MET A 395 -10.85 8.27 -9.03
CA MET A 395 -9.90 8.06 -7.94
C MET A 395 -10.48 7.15 -6.85
N SER A 396 -11.71 7.41 -6.43
CA SER A 396 -12.41 6.61 -5.42
C SER A 396 -12.57 5.14 -5.84
N GLY A 397 -12.89 4.92 -7.12
CA GLY A 397 -13.03 3.57 -7.66
C GLY A 397 -11.69 2.83 -7.76
N VAL A 398 -10.65 3.44 -8.34
CA VAL A 398 -9.35 2.77 -8.52
C VAL A 398 -8.66 2.45 -7.19
N MET A 399 -8.74 3.37 -6.23
CA MET A 399 -8.02 3.26 -4.94
C MET A 399 -8.85 2.63 -3.83
N HIS A 400 -10.17 2.47 -4.01
CA HIS A 400 -11.12 2.10 -2.96
C HIS A 400 -11.08 3.09 -1.79
N ALA A 401 -10.99 4.37 -2.09
CA ALA A 401 -10.79 5.44 -1.13
C ALA A 401 -11.73 6.64 -1.42
N PRO A 402 -13.04 6.49 -1.15
CA PRO A 402 -14.03 7.52 -1.48
C PRO A 402 -13.82 8.82 -0.70
N LEU A 403 -13.48 8.77 0.59
CA LEU A 403 -13.25 9.98 1.37
C LEU A 403 -11.98 10.71 0.90
N THR A 404 -10.93 9.97 0.56
CA THR A 404 -9.71 10.58 -0.02
C THR A 404 -10.03 11.33 -1.30
N GLY A 405 -10.85 10.74 -2.20
CA GLY A 405 -11.30 11.41 -3.43
C GLY A 405 -12.03 12.71 -3.16
N VAL A 406 -12.99 12.71 -2.25
CA VAL A 406 -13.78 13.89 -1.87
C VAL A 406 -12.91 14.99 -1.28
N PHE A 407 -12.15 14.70 -0.23
CA PHE A 407 -11.36 15.72 0.47
C PHE A 407 -10.20 16.24 -0.39
N LEU A 408 -9.60 15.36 -1.21
CA LEU A 408 -8.54 15.81 -2.10
C LEU A 408 -9.05 16.83 -3.11
N ILE A 409 -10.16 16.54 -3.80
CA ILE A 409 -10.68 17.47 -4.81
C ILE A 409 -11.14 18.77 -4.16
N ALA A 410 -11.79 18.72 -2.99
CA ALA A 410 -12.18 19.91 -2.26
C ALA A 410 -10.97 20.78 -1.88
N GLU A 411 -9.89 20.19 -1.37
CA GLU A 411 -8.68 20.93 -1.01
C GLU A 411 -7.87 21.39 -2.22
N LEU A 412 -7.83 20.63 -3.33
CA LEU A 412 -7.14 21.01 -4.57
C LEU A 412 -7.79 22.19 -5.28
N THR A 413 -9.10 22.36 -5.11
CA THR A 413 -9.87 23.47 -5.69
C THR A 413 -10.06 24.65 -4.73
N GLY A 414 -9.61 24.50 -3.48
CA GLY A 414 -9.71 25.51 -2.45
C GLY A 414 -11.13 25.77 -1.93
N GLY A 415 -12.09 24.87 -2.19
CA GLY A 415 -13.48 25.03 -1.77
C GLY A 415 -14.23 23.73 -1.52
N TYR A 416 -15.31 23.83 -0.72
CA TYR A 416 -16.21 22.72 -0.38
C TYR A 416 -17.59 22.85 -1.04
N ASP A 417 -17.74 23.73 -2.02
CA ASP A 417 -19.05 24.04 -2.65
C ASP A 417 -19.67 22.82 -3.35
N LEU A 418 -18.83 21.93 -3.91
CA LEU A 418 -19.26 20.69 -4.53
C LEU A 418 -19.18 19.45 -3.60
N PHE A 419 -19.09 19.65 -2.26
CA PHE A 419 -18.83 18.55 -1.32
C PHE A 419 -19.89 17.46 -1.41
N LEU A 420 -21.18 17.81 -1.41
CA LEU A 420 -22.27 16.84 -1.53
C LEU A 420 -22.23 16.03 -2.84
N PRO A 421 -22.16 16.64 -4.03
CA PRO A 421 -22.04 15.86 -5.26
C PRO A 421 -20.72 15.07 -5.36
N LEU A 422 -19.62 15.56 -4.82
CA LEU A 422 -18.37 14.78 -4.71
C LEU A 422 -18.55 13.52 -3.86
N MET A 423 -19.29 13.59 -2.76
CA MET A 423 -19.63 12.41 -1.95
C MET A 423 -20.48 11.41 -2.74
N ILE A 424 -21.53 11.88 -3.41
CA ILE A 424 -22.45 11.00 -4.17
C ILE A 424 -21.67 10.27 -5.28
N VAL A 425 -20.88 10.98 -6.08
CA VAL A 425 -20.13 10.36 -7.19
C VAL A 425 -19.06 9.40 -6.68
N SER A 426 -18.35 9.76 -5.61
CA SER A 426 -17.30 8.91 -5.01
C SER A 426 -17.85 7.61 -4.46
N VAL A 427 -18.95 7.68 -3.69
CA VAL A 427 -19.62 6.50 -3.14
C VAL A 427 -20.23 5.64 -4.25
N SER A 428 -20.91 6.24 -5.23
CA SER A 428 -21.50 5.52 -6.36
C SER A 428 -20.44 4.78 -7.18
N SER A 429 -19.29 5.42 -7.44
CA SER A 429 -18.16 4.80 -8.13
C SER A 429 -17.56 3.65 -7.33
N TYR A 430 -17.31 3.86 -6.03
CA TYR A 430 -16.81 2.83 -5.14
C TYR A 430 -17.74 1.61 -5.06
N LEU A 431 -19.04 1.82 -4.89
CA LEU A 431 -20.04 0.74 -4.85
C LEU A 431 -20.09 -0.03 -6.18
N THR A 432 -19.90 0.66 -7.29
CA THR A 432 -19.85 0.03 -8.62
C THR A 432 -18.66 -0.90 -8.77
N ILE A 433 -17.46 -0.44 -8.42
CA ILE A 433 -16.24 -1.27 -8.61
C ILE A 433 -16.15 -2.41 -7.61
N ILE A 434 -16.54 -2.21 -6.34
CA ILE A 434 -16.41 -3.23 -5.30
C ILE A 434 -17.27 -4.47 -5.59
N ALA A 435 -18.35 -4.32 -6.36
CA ALA A 435 -19.16 -5.43 -6.84
C ALA A 435 -18.39 -6.41 -7.74
N PHE A 436 -17.31 -5.95 -8.40
CA PHE A 436 -16.51 -6.74 -9.33
C PHE A 436 -15.09 -7.03 -8.81
N GLU A 437 -14.49 -6.09 -8.08
CA GLU A 437 -13.12 -6.17 -7.58
C GLU A 437 -13.11 -5.84 -6.07
N PRO A 438 -12.91 -6.84 -5.19
CA PRO A 438 -12.98 -6.62 -3.72
C PRO A 438 -11.76 -5.91 -3.16
N HIS A 439 -10.69 -5.78 -3.93
CA HIS A 439 -9.42 -5.18 -3.53
C HIS A 439 -9.03 -4.01 -4.42
N SER A 440 -8.50 -2.94 -3.83
CA SER A 440 -7.92 -1.83 -4.59
C SER A 440 -6.73 -2.29 -5.43
N ILE A 441 -6.38 -1.54 -6.45
CA ILE A 441 -5.22 -1.84 -7.30
C ILE A 441 -3.91 -1.96 -6.49
N TYR A 442 -3.79 -1.26 -5.36
CA TYR A 442 -2.61 -1.31 -4.49
C TYR A 442 -2.55 -2.58 -3.64
N SER A 443 -3.69 -3.00 -3.10
CA SER A 443 -3.78 -4.16 -2.20
C SER A 443 -3.92 -5.48 -2.93
N MET A 444 -4.42 -5.48 -4.17
CA MET A 444 -4.68 -6.69 -4.97
C MET A 444 -3.44 -7.58 -5.13
N ARG A 445 -2.25 -6.98 -5.30
CA ARG A 445 -1.00 -7.74 -5.46
C ARG A 445 -0.60 -8.49 -4.19
N LEU A 446 -0.82 -7.87 -3.02
CA LEU A 446 -0.55 -8.49 -1.72
C LEU A 446 -1.63 -9.52 -1.39
N ALA A 447 -2.89 -9.25 -1.74
CA ALA A 447 -3.99 -10.18 -1.57
C ALA A 447 -3.77 -11.47 -2.37
N LYS A 448 -3.37 -11.37 -3.66
CA LYS A 448 -3.04 -12.53 -4.51
C LYS A 448 -1.88 -13.39 -3.96
N LYS A 449 -0.97 -12.80 -3.17
CA LYS A 449 0.16 -13.49 -2.53
C LYS A 449 -0.15 -13.93 -1.09
N GLY A 450 -1.38 -13.71 -0.57
CA GLY A 450 -1.72 -13.98 0.82
C GLY A 450 -0.92 -13.13 1.83
N GLN A 451 -0.42 -11.97 1.42
CA GLN A 451 0.45 -11.11 2.22
C GLN A 451 -0.24 -9.85 2.73
N LEU A 452 -1.52 -9.65 2.41
CA LEU A 452 -2.32 -8.52 2.87
C LEU A 452 -2.92 -8.87 4.23
N LEU A 453 -2.62 -8.07 5.25
CA LEU A 453 -3.36 -8.05 6.50
C LEU A 453 -4.57 -7.13 6.30
N THR A 454 -5.74 -7.72 6.13
CA THR A 454 -7.01 -7.00 6.19
C THR A 454 -7.39 -6.73 7.66
N HIS A 455 -8.37 -5.84 7.91
CA HIS A 455 -8.90 -5.47 9.23
C HIS A 455 -9.40 -6.64 10.12
N HIS A 456 -9.16 -7.90 9.77
CA HIS A 456 -9.33 -9.03 10.66
C HIS A 456 -8.21 -9.00 11.71
N LYS A 457 -8.49 -8.35 12.85
CA LYS A 457 -7.60 -8.29 14.03
C LYS A 457 -7.02 -9.67 14.36
N ASP A 458 -7.81 -10.71 14.18
CA ASP A 458 -7.45 -12.10 14.44
C ASP A 458 -6.26 -12.60 13.59
N LYS A 459 -6.28 -12.35 12.28
CA LYS A 459 -5.17 -12.74 11.40
C LYS A 459 -3.90 -11.92 11.65
N ALA A 460 -4.04 -10.63 11.98
CA ALA A 460 -2.91 -9.78 12.32
C ALA A 460 -2.20 -10.27 13.58
N VAL A 461 -2.96 -10.61 14.62
CA VAL A 461 -2.42 -11.13 15.88
C VAL A 461 -1.68 -12.45 15.65
N LEU A 462 -2.27 -13.40 14.90
CA LEU A 462 -1.64 -14.69 14.58
C LEU A 462 -0.32 -14.52 13.80
N THR A 463 -0.26 -13.54 12.90
CA THR A 463 0.97 -13.26 12.12
C THR A 463 2.09 -12.66 12.97
N LEU A 464 1.75 -11.95 14.04
CA LEU A 464 2.71 -11.35 14.97
C LEU A 464 3.20 -12.33 16.04
N MET A 465 2.48 -13.43 16.27
CA MET A 465 2.87 -14.47 17.21
C MET A 465 4.04 -15.28 16.63
N LYS A 466 5.06 -15.48 17.45
CA LYS A 466 6.20 -16.33 17.11
C LYS A 466 6.03 -17.71 17.72
N MET A 467 6.44 -18.76 17.00
CA MET A 467 6.43 -20.14 17.46
C MET A 467 7.18 -20.30 18.79
N GLU A 468 8.34 -19.65 18.92
CA GLU A 468 9.17 -19.67 20.13
C GLU A 468 8.42 -19.28 21.43
N ASN A 469 7.38 -18.42 21.32
CA ASN A 469 6.62 -17.92 22.47
C ASN A 469 5.47 -18.84 22.89
N VAL A 470 5.11 -19.80 22.05
CA VAL A 470 3.97 -20.71 22.27
C VAL A 470 4.40 -22.16 22.47
N VAL A 471 5.64 -22.52 22.15
CA VAL A 471 6.18 -23.84 22.41
C VAL A 471 6.43 -24.03 23.91
N GLU A 472 5.82 -25.04 24.46
CA GLU A 472 5.99 -25.49 25.86
C GLU A 472 6.99 -26.64 25.89
N LYS A 473 8.05 -26.52 26.69
CA LYS A 473 9.13 -27.51 26.81
C LYS A 473 9.04 -28.35 28.08
N ASP A 474 8.05 -28.08 28.93
CA ASP A 474 7.83 -28.73 30.20
C ASP A 474 7.02 -30.05 30.03
N PHE A 475 7.59 -31.00 29.28
CA PHE A 475 7.02 -32.33 29.09
C PHE A 475 8.08 -33.39 29.34
N VAL A 476 7.69 -34.43 30.08
CA VAL A 476 8.58 -35.56 30.37
C VAL A 476 8.63 -36.45 29.13
N VAL A 477 9.82 -36.60 28.58
CA VAL A 477 10.08 -37.48 27.44
C VAL A 477 10.16 -38.93 27.88
N VAL A 478 9.54 -39.83 27.12
CA VAL A 478 9.61 -41.29 27.35
C VAL A 478 10.21 -41.96 26.13
N HIS A 479 10.73 -43.18 26.31
CA HIS A 479 11.38 -43.92 25.24
C HIS A 479 10.65 -45.24 24.98
N PRO A 480 10.60 -45.75 23.75
CA PRO A 480 9.88 -46.98 23.38
C PRO A 480 10.24 -48.22 24.20
N GLU A 481 11.49 -48.28 24.69
CA GLU A 481 12.04 -49.39 25.45
C GLU A 481 11.58 -49.42 26.91
N MET A 482 11.09 -48.28 27.45
CA MET A 482 10.62 -48.18 28.83
C MET A 482 9.42 -49.13 29.08
N ASP A 483 9.40 -49.78 30.23
CA ASP A 483 8.25 -50.57 30.63
C ASP A 483 7.13 -49.71 31.27
N LEU A 484 5.95 -50.28 31.49
CA LEU A 484 4.83 -49.58 32.08
C LEU A 484 5.15 -49.02 33.48
N GLY A 485 5.99 -49.74 34.28
CA GLY A 485 6.39 -49.30 35.61
C GLY A 485 7.26 -48.03 35.57
N GLU A 486 8.19 -47.96 34.61
CA GLU A 486 9.01 -46.77 34.36
C GLU A 486 8.15 -45.62 33.83
N LEU A 487 7.21 -45.88 32.92
CA LEU A 487 6.25 -44.92 32.43
C LEU A 487 5.39 -44.32 33.56
N VAL A 488 4.89 -45.13 34.48
CA VAL A 488 4.11 -44.70 35.65
C VAL A 488 4.94 -43.79 36.56
N LYS A 489 6.24 -44.06 36.75
CA LYS A 489 7.14 -43.15 37.48
C LYS A 489 7.31 -41.81 36.76
N ALA A 490 7.44 -41.83 35.42
CA ALA A 490 7.51 -40.62 34.61
C ALA A 490 6.22 -39.79 34.71
N ILE A 491 5.06 -40.46 34.71
CA ILE A 491 3.75 -39.83 34.92
C ILE A 491 3.65 -39.20 36.30
N ALA A 492 4.06 -39.89 37.35
CA ALA A 492 4.01 -39.38 38.71
C ALA A 492 4.90 -38.16 38.93
N ALA A 493 5.96 -38.00 38.13
CA ALA A 493 6.86 -36.84 38.17
C ALA A 493 6.38 -35.68 37.28
N SER A 494 5.29 -35.85 36.51
CA SER A 494 4.80 -34.87 35.54
C SER A 494 3.46 -34.28 35.96
N HIS A 495 3.23 -33.02 35.56
CA HIS A 495 1.91 -32.38 35.66
C HIS A 495 1.15 -32.38 34.31
N ARG A 496 1.65 -33.10 33.32
CA ARG A 496 1.10 -33.16 31.96
C ARG A 496 0.41 -34.49 31.67
N ASN A 497 -0.58 -34.47 30.79
CA ASN A 497 -1.39 -35.64 30.41
C ASN A 497 -0.95 -36.28 29.09
N VAL A 498 0.10 -35.75 28.44
CA VAL A 498 0.66 -36.27 27.20
C VAL A 498 2.17 -36.41 27.34
N PHE A 499 2.74 -37.50 26.85
CA PHE A 499 4.15 -37.83 26.96
C PHE A 499 4.70 -38.11 25.55
N PRO A 500 5.71 -37.33 25.08
CA PRO A 500 6.33 -37.59 23.79
C PRO A 500 7.23 -38.82 23.88
N ALA A 501 7.03 -39.78 22.97
CA ALA A 501 7.87 -40.95 22.83
C ALA A 501 8.94 -40.71 21.77
N THR A 502 10.20 -40.59 22.16
CA THR A 502 11.32 -40.29 21.27
C THR A 502 12.34 -41.40 21.21
N ASP A 503 13.04 -41.51 20.08
CA ASP A 503 14.23 -42.34 19.99
C ASP A 503 15.33 -41.78 20.90
N LYS A 504 15.96 -42.66 21.70
CA LYS A 504 16.96 -42.28 22.69
C LYS A 504 18.27 -41.76 22.06
N LYS A 505 18.57 -42.16 20.81
CA LYS A 505 19.82 -41.78 20.12
C LYS A 505 19.66 -40.56 19.22
N THR A 506 18.58 -40.52 18.46
CA THR A 506 18.33 -39.47 17.46
C THR A 506 17.50 -38.30 17.99
N GLY A 507 16.70 -38.53 19.06
CA GLY A 507 15.74 -37.57 19.57
C GLY A 507 14.50 -37.40 18.67
N GLU A 508 14.36 -38.23 17.64
CA GLU A 508 13.24 -38.21 16.71
C GLU A 508 11.92 -38.58 17.43
N LEU A 509 10.85 -37.87 17.12
CA LEU A 509 9.53 -38.12 17.66
C LEU A 509 8.89 -39.33 16.97
N LEU A 510 8.74 -40.44 17.70
CA LEU A 510 8.15 -41.69 17.22
C LEU A 510 6.64 -41.76 17.45
N GLY A 511 6.15 -41.17 18.53
CA GLY A 511 4.73 -41.18 18.89
C GLY A 511 4.45 -40.40 20.17
N ILE A 512 3.24 -40.49 20.66
CA ILE A 512 2.80 -39.91 21.94
C ILE A 512 2.10 -40.96 22.79
N VAL A 513 2.20 -40.82 24.11
CA VAL A 513 1.40 -41.59 25.06
C VAL A 513 0.44 -40.64 25.75
N LEU A 514 -0.84 -40.96 25.72
CA LEU A 514 -1.87 -40.19 26.44
C LEU A 514 -2.17 -40.86 27.78
N LEU A 515 -2.27 -40.03 28.84
CA LEU A 515 -2.61 -40.53 30.18
C LEU A 515 -3.95 -41.29 30.17
N ASP A 516 -4.90 -40.83 29.36
CA ASP A 516 -6.23 -41.44 29.26
C ASP A 516 -6.19 -42.88 28.73
N ASP A 517 -5.28 -43.19 27.80
CA ASP A 517 -5.14 -44.52 27.20
C ASP A 517 -4.59 -45.56 28.16
N ILE A 518 -3.79 -45.11 29.13
CA ILE A 518 -3.14 -46.01 30.09
C ILE A 518 -3.77 -45.98 31.48
N ARG A 519 -4.76 -45.12 31.72
CA ARG A 519 -5.41 -44.92 33.03
C ARG A 519 -5.94 -46.22 33.64
N ASN A 520 -6.46 -47.13 32.81
CA ASN A 520 -7.04 -48.40 33.27
C ASN A 520 -6.00 -49.45 33.68
N ILE A 521 -4.74 -49.31 33.23
CA ILE A 521 -3.68 -50.31 33.46
C ILE A 521 -2.57 -49.79 34.37
N MET A 522 -2.42 -48.46 34.55
CA MET A 522 -1.32 -47.84 35.30
C MET A 522 -1.29 -48.22 36.79
N PHE A 523 -2.40 -48.64 37.36
CA PHE A 523 -2.48 -49.07 38.78
C PHE A 523 -2.32 -50.57 38.98
N ARG A 524 -2.14 -51.37 37.89
CA ARG A 524 -2.01 -52.79 37.95
C ARG A 524 -0.54 -53.17 37.88
N GLN A 525 0.09 -53.43 39.06
CA GLN A 525 1.52 -53.73 39.17
C GLN A 525 1.94 -54.97 38.41
N GLU A 526 1.04 -56.00 38.33
CA GLU A 526 1.27 -57.21 37.56
C GLU A 526 1.49 -57.01 36.06
N LEU A 527 1.11 -55.84 35.53
CA LEU A 527 1.25 -55.47 34.11
C LEU A 527 2.52 -54.66 33.80
N TYR A 528 3.27 -54.22 34.83
CA TYR A 528 4.38 -53.28 34.67
C TYR A 528 5.45 -53.79 33.70
N HIS A 529 5.82 -55.04 33.77
CA HIS A 529 6.82 -55.66 32.89
C HIS A 529 6.23 -56.28 31.61
N ARG A 530 4.90 -56.28 31.45
CA ARG A 530 4.22 -56.85 30.27
C ARG A 530 4.07 -55.90 29.11
N PHE A 531 3.95 -54.62 29.40
CA PHE A 531 3.73 -53.58 28.41
C PHE A 531 4.93 -52.62 28.34
N THR A 532 5.36 -52.31 27.13
CA THR A 532 6.38 -51.29 26.85
C THR A 532 5.72 -50.05 26.24
N VAL A 533 6.37 -48.88 26.35
CA VAL A 533 5.92 -47.65 25.75
C VAL A 533 5.67 -47.81 24.25
N ASN A 534 6.48 -48.63 23.57
CA ASN A 534 6.29 -48.93 22.14
C ASN A 534 4.93 -49.55 21.80
N LYS A 535 4.33 -50.31 22.73
CA LYS A 535 2.98 -50.91 22.56
C LYS A 535 1.85 -49.97 22.99
N LEU A 536 2.16 -48.98 23.80
CA LEU A 536 1.18 -48.06 24.40
C LEU A 536 1.14 -46.71 23.67
N MET A 537 2.19 -46.36 22.93
CA MET A 537 2.24 -45.13 22.18
C MET A 537 1.36 -45.19 20.93
N THR A 538 0.81 -44.06 20.56
CA THR A 538 0.05 -43.84 19.33
C THR A 538 0.74 -42.80 18.46
N SER A 539 0.46 -42.83 17.17
CA SER A 539 0.94 -41.76 16.27
C SER A 539 0.34 -40.42 16.68
N ALA A 540 1.13 -39.38 16.67
CA ALA A 540 0.63 -38.02 16.88
C ALA A 540 -0.41 -37.65 15.81
N PRO A 541 -1.53 -36.96 16.15
CA PRO A 541 -2.56 -36.56 15.18
C PRO A 541 -2.01 -35.74 14.03
N ALA A 542 -1.03 -34.87 14.32
CA ALA A 542 -0.19 -34.14 13.37
C ALA A 542 1.12 -33.74 14.06
N LYS A 543 2.13 -33.40 13.26
CA LYS A 543 3.38 -32.77 13.72
C LYS A 543 3.41 -31.34 13.21
N ILE A 544 3.88 -30.40 14.02
CA ILE A 544 4.09 -29.01 13.69
C ILE A 544 5.59 -28.79 13.54
N PHE A 545 6.03 -28.10 12.50
CA PHE A 545 7.42 -27.72 12.37
C PHE A 545 7.68 -26.39 13.09
N ASP A 546 8.86 -26.24 13.67
CA ASP A 546 9.27 -25.00 14.37
C ASP A 546 9.32 -23.77 13.44
N THR A 547 9.37 -24.00 12.13
CA THR A 547 9.32 -23.00 11.07
C THR A 547 7.90 -22.63 10.61
N ASP A 548 6.86 -23.36 11.05
CA ASP A 548 5.48 -23.14 10.65
C ASP A 548 4.93 -21.79 11.15
N GLY A 549 4.17 -21.12 10.31
CA GLY A 549 3.45 -19.90 10.69
C GLY A 549 2.23 -20.20 11.58
N MET A 550 1.90 -19.31 12.53
CA MET A 550 0.79 -19.53 13.48
C MET A 550 -0.58 -19.72 12.80
N GLU A 551 -0.80 -19.19 11.61
CA GLU A 551 -2.03 -19.43 10.84
C GLU A 551 -2.14 -20.91 10.42
N GLN A 552 -1.04 -21.50 9.95
CA GLN A 552 -0.96 -22.91 9.58
C GLN A 552 -1.10 -23.83 10.82
N VAL A 553 -0.48 -23.43 11.93
CA VAL A 553 -0.61 -24.12 13.21
C VAL A 553 -2.07 -24.17 13.67
N MET A 554 -2.79 -23.03 13.62
CA MET A 554 -4.21 -22.99 13.98
C MET A 554 -5.07 -23.85 13.07
N GLN A 555 -4.79 -23.85 11.77
CA GLN A 555 -5.47 -24.71 10.81
C GLN A 555 -5.27 -26.20 11.14
N THR A 556 -4.04 -26.59 11.48
CA THR A 556 -3.72 -27.97 11.89
C THR A 556 -4.49 -28.34 13.15
N PHE A 557 -4.65 -27.45 14.12
CA PHE A 557 -5.48 -27.67 15.30
C PHE A 557 -6.97 -27.84 14.98
N ASP A 558 -7.47 -27.08 13.99
CA ASP A 558 -8.86 -27.16 13.58
C ASP A 558 -9.16 -28.43 12.79
N ASP A 559 -8.22 -28.89 11.98
CA ASP A 559 -8.34 -30.12 11.19
C ASP A 559 -8.24 -31.38 12.09
N THR A 560 -7.32 -31.38 13.05
CA THR A 560 -7.06 -32.53 13.92
C THR A 560 -7.96 -32.61 15.14
N LYS A 561 -8.61 -31.50 15.53
CA LYS A 561 -9.36 -31.35 16.79
C LYS A 561 -8.53 -31.65 18.06
N ALA A 562 -7.21 -31.76 17.93
CA ALA A 562 -6.32 -32.03 19.05
C ALA A 562 -6.25 -30.85 20.03
N TRP A 563 -5.89 -31.10 21.28
CA TRP A 563 -5.63 -30.08 22.30
C TRP A 563 -4.17 -29.69 22.37
N ASN A 564 -3.27 -30.65 22.10
CA ASN A 564 -1.83 -30.50 22.10
C ASN A 564 -1.27 -31.14 20.83
N LEU A 565 -0.33 -30.49 20.18
CA LEU A 565 0.39 -31.02 19.02
C LEU A 565 1.90 -30.90 19.25
N PRO A 566 2.67 -31.95 18.94
CA PRO A 566 4.12 -31.94 19.10
C PRO A 566 4.78 -31.07 18.03
N VAL A 567 5.81 -30.35 18.44
CA VAL A 567 6.68 -29.53 17.57
C VAL A 567 7.97 -30.30 17.32
N VAL A 568 8.36 -30.35 16.06
CA VAL A 568 9.60 -31.01 15.59
C VAL A 568 10.40 -30.04 14.72
N ASP A 569 11.71 -30.26 14.64
CA ASP A 569 12.57 -29.60 13.67
C ASP A 569 12.50 -30.26 12.28
N GLU A 570 13.27 -29.75 11.31
CA GLU A 570 13.31 -30.28 9.93
C GLU A 570 13.81 -31.75 9.90
N GLU A 571 14.61 -32.17 10.87
CA GLU A 571 15.08 -33.56 11.00
C GLU A 571 14.12 -34.47 11.79
N GLY A 572 12.95 -33.96 12.19
CA GLY A 572 11.94 -34.72 12.93
C GLY A 572 12.20 -34.86 14.43
N ARG A 573 13.20 -34.17 14.99
CA ARG A 573 13.54 -34.23 16.43
C ARG A 573 12.55 -33.40 17.25
N TYR A 574 12.15 -33.94 18.36
CA TYR A 574 11.18 -33.32 19.27
C TYR A 574 11.72 -32.01 19.90
N GLN A 575 10.95 -30.91 19.80
CA GLN A 575 11.30 -29.59 20.34
C GLN A 575 10.37 -29.16 21.49
N GLY A 576 9.18 -29.71 21.60
CA GLY A 576 8.18 -29.36 22.59
C GLY A 576 6.75 -29.66 22.13
N PHE A 577 5.77 -29.10 22.83
CA PHE A 577 4.36 -29.13 22.42
C PHE A 577 3.83 -27.71 22.29
N VAL A 578 2.85 -27.57 21.43
CA VAL A 578 1.97 -26.38 21.38
C VAL A 578 0.59 -26.80 21.82
N SER A 579 -0.04 -26.03 22.72
CA SER A 579 -1.41 -26.29 23.19
C SER A 579 -2.35 -25.17 22.74
N LYS A 580 -3.65 -25.50 22.47
CA LYS A 580 -4.69 -24.49 22.17
C LYS A 580 -4.78 -23.44 23.27
N SER A 581 -4.64 -23.81 24.54
CA SER A 581 -4.68 -22.88 25.67
C SER A 581 -3.48 -21.94 25.69
N LYS A 582 -2.29 -22.40 25.36
CA LYS A 582 -1.09 -21.55 25.30
C LYS A 582 -1.17 -20.57 24.14
N ILE A 583 -1.61 -21.04 22.96
CA ILE A 583 -1.89 -20.14 21.82
C ILE A 583 -2.92 -19.09 22.21
N PHE A 584 -4.06 -19.50 22.81
CA PHE A 584 -5.11 -18.57 23.21
C PHE A 584 -4.63 -17.53 24.22
N ASN A 585 -3.84 -17.93 25.22
CA ASN A 585 -3.28 -17.00 26.21
C ASN A 585 -2.28 -16.03 25.56
N SER A 586 -1.41 -16.51 24.69
CA SER A 586 -0.47 -15.66 23.95
C SER A 586 -1.21 -14.73 22.96
N TYR A 587 -2.24 -15.24 22.28
CA TYR A 587 -3.14 -14.47 21.44
C TYR A 587 -3.81 -13.34 22.23
N ARG A 588 -4.37 -13.67 23.42
CA ARG A 588 -5.00 -12.69 24.31
C ARG A 588 -4.00 -11.62 24.81
N GLN A 589 -2.79 -12.00 25.15
CA GLN A 589 -1.73 -11.06 25.54
C GLN A 589 -1.39 -10.09 24.41
N VAL A 590 -1.22 -10.61 23.19
CA VAL A 590 -0.98 -9.78 22.00
C VAL A 590 -2.20 -8.92 21.70
N LEU A 591 -3.43 -9.46 21.82
CA LEU A 591 -4.66 -8.71 21.58
C LEU A 591 -4.89 -7.60 22.62
N VAL A 592 -4.60 -7.85 23.90
CA VAL A 592 -4.69 -6.84 24.98
C VAL A 592 -3.71 -5.69 24.69
N HIS A 593 -2.49 -5.97 24.30
CA HIS A 593 -1.56 -4.95 23.84
C HIS A 593 -2.00 -4.20 22.56
N PHE A 594 -2.91 -4.78 21.78
CA PHE A 594 -3.55 -4.13 20.63
C PHE A 594 -4.85 -3.38 20.96
N SER A 595 -5.47 -3.65 22.12
CA SER A 595 -6.80 -3.11 22.48
C SER A 595 -6.83 -2.22 23.72
N GLU A 596 -5.73 -2.12 24.48
CA GLU A 596 -5.62 -1.22 25.64
C GLU A 596 -5.01 0.13 25.20
N ASP A 597 -5.74 0.88 24.33
CA ASP A 597 -5.62 2.35 24.25
C ASP A 597 -6.84 2.97 23.53
#